data_28d9ec07b87516dcc70f9e9dd9ca48dd
#
_entry.id   28d9ec07b87516dcc70f9e9dd9ca48dd
#
_cell.length_a   1.000
_cell.length_b   1.000
_cell.length_c   1.000
_cell.angle_alpha   90.00
_cell.angle_beta   90.00
_cell.angle_gamma   90.00
#
_symmetry.space_group_name_H-M   'P 1'
#
loop_
_entity.id
_entity.type
_entity.pdbx_description
1 polymer ?
#
loop_
_entity_poly.entity_id
_entity_poly.type
_entity_poly.pdbx_seq_one_letter_code
_entity_poly.pdbx_strand_id
1 'polypeptide(L)'
;MLMSNARNPNIQPYQGISPQIASGVYIHPTASVIGDVVLGDDVSVWPGSVIRGDVNHIRIGAGTNVQDLSVLHVSHKSSWDPAGVPLIIGNNVTIGHKVILHGCILEDECLIGMGSTVMDKVVVQKHVLIAAGSL
;
A
#
# COMPACT_ATOMS: atom_id res chain seq x y z
N MET A 1 -8.60 -14.18 -18.43
CA MET A 1 -7.21 -14.29 -18.85
C MET A 1 -6.38 -13.55 -17.80
N LEU A 2 -5.78 -14.28 -16.88
CA LEU A 2 -4.91 -13.71 -15.86
C LEU A 2 -3.60 -13.29 -16.56
N MET A 3 -3.42 -11.99 -16.80
CA MET A 3 -2.11 -11.50 -17.22
C MET A 3 -1.14 -11.72 -16.06
N SER A 4 -0.15 -12.58 -16.26
CA SER A 4 0.86 -12.84 -15.26
C SER A 4 1.63 -11.53 -14.98
N ASN A 5 1.66 -11.11 -13.73
CA ASN A 5 2.45 -9.96 -13.26
C ASN A 5 3.98 -10.14 -13.51
N ALA A 6 4.39 -11.31 -13.99
CA ALA A 6 5.79 -11.70 -14.17
C ALA A 6 6.59 -10.86 -15.19
N ARG A 7 5.95 -9.91 -15.88
CA ARG A 7 6.59 -9.02 -16.86
C ARG A 7 6.23 -7.55 -16.70
N ASN A 8 5.63 -7.14 -15.60
CA ASN A 8 5.36 -5.72 -15.38
C ASN A 8 6.67 -5.01 -15.00
N PRO A 9 7.22 -4.13 -15.85
CA PRO A 9 8.50 -3.46 -15.60
C PRO A 9 8.45 -2.50 -14.39
N ASN A 10 7.25 -2.20 -13.90
CA ASN A 10 7.04 -1.33 -12.75
C ASN A 10 6.97 -2.10 -11.41
N ILE A 11 7.12 -3.44 -11.43
CA ILE A 11 7.37 -4.24 -10.23
C ILE A 11 8.87 -4.41 -10.11
N GLN A 12 9.50 -3.70 -9.17
CA GLN A 12 10.94 -3.53 -9.14
C GLN A 12 11.54 -3.89 -7.78
N PRO A 13 12.69 -4.57 -7.77
CA PRO A 13 13.46 -4.72 -6.53
C PRO A 13 14.07 -3.38 -6.11
N TYR A 14 14.30 -3.24 -4.82
CA TYR A 14 15.12 -2.16 -4.26
C TYR A 14 16.12 -2.75 -3.26
N GLN A 15 17.41 -2.45 -3.44
CA GLN A 15 18.50 -2.99 -2.62
C GLN A 15 18.45 -4.52 -2.44
N GLY A 16 18.12 -5.25 -3.52
CA GLY A 16 18.05 -6.70 -3.52
C GLY A 16 16.76 -7.31 -2.96
N ILE A 17 15.82 -6.51 -2.48
CA ILE A 17 14.53 -6.96 -1.99
C ILE A 17 13.46 -6.74 -3.06
N SER A 18 12.81 -7.82 -3.47
CA SER A 18 11.74 -7.79 -4.49
C SER A 18 10.36 -7.84 -3.84
N PRO A 19 9.36 -7.16 -4.42
CA PRO A 19 7.98 -7.32 -4.00
C PRO A 19 7.51 -8.78 -4.05
N GLN A 20 6.74 -9.20 -3.04
CA GLN A 20 6.11 -10.51 -2.97
C GLN A 20 4.62 -10.35 -3.31
N ILE A 21 4.20 -11.03 -4.37
CA ILE A 21 2.86 -10.89 -4.94
C ILE A 21 2.13 -12.22 -4.79
N ALA A 22 1.06 -12.25 -4.01
CA ALA A 22 0.26 -13.46 -3.80
C ALA A 22 -0.68 -13.77 -4.99
N SER A 23 -1.53 -14.77 -4.82
CA SER A 23 -2.44 -15.24 -5.87
C SER A 23 -3.56 -14.23 -6.16
N GLY A 24 -3.99 -14.15 -7.42
CA GLY A 24 -5.12 -13.29 -7.83
C GLY A 24 -4.87 -11.79 -7.81
N VAL A 25 -3.66 -11.34 -7.47
CA VAL A 25 -3.32 -9.92 -7.43
C VAL A 25 -3.36 -9.30 -8.82
N TYR A 26 -4.01 -8.14 -8.92
CA TYR A 26 -4.01 -7.30 -10.11
C TYR A 26 -3.15 -6.05 -9.88
N ILE A 27 -2.20 -5.79 -10.75
CA ILE A 27 -1.42 -4.55 -10.76
C ILE A 27 -1.52 -3.95 -12.15
N HIS A 28 -2.12 -2.75 -12.24
CA HIS A 28 -2.23 -2.06 -13.52
C HIS A 28 -0.84 -1.72 -14.07
N PRO A 29 -0.61 -1.82 -15.39
CA PRO A 29 0.71 -1.58 -16.00
C PRO A 29 1.34 -0.21 -15.70
N THR A 30 0.55 0.81 -15.36
CA THR A 30 1.05 2.13 -14.96
C THR A 30 1.24 2.31 -13.45
N ALA A 31 0.86 1.32 -12.65
CA ALA A 31 1.14 1.32 -11.21
C ALA A 31 2.56 0.82 -10.94
N SER A 32 3.19 1.33 -9.89
CA SER A 32 4.55 0.94 -9.48
C SER A 32 4.54 0.28 -8.11
N VAL A 33 5.21 -0.87 -7.99
CA VAL A 33 5.39 -1.60 -6.73
C VAL A 33 6.89 -1.87 -6.55
N ILE A 34 7.50 -1.31 -5.52
CA ILE A 34 8.95 -1.23 -5.40
C ILE A 34 9.41 -1.70 -4.01
N GLY A 35 10.39 -2.59 -3.98
CA GLY A 35 11.13 -2.96 -2.77
C GLY A 35 10.41 -3.93 -1.85
N ASP A 36 10.53 -3.72 -0.54
CA ASP A 36 9.98 -4.59 0.51
C ASP A 36 8.47 -4.40 0.68
N VAL A 37 7.73 -4.94 -0.26
CA VAL A 37 6.27 -4.90 -0.32
C VAL A 37 5.73 -6.32 -0.39
N VAL A 38 4.74 -6.64 0.44
CA VAL A 38 3.98 -7.89 0.35
C VAL A 38 2.52 -7.55 0.07
N LEU A 39 1.98 -8.08 -1.03
CA LEU A 39 0.57 -7.99 -1.40
C LEU A 39 -0.09 -9.35 -1.17
N GLY A 40 -1.13 -9.37 -0.33
CA GLY A 40 -1.94 -10.56 -0.07
C GLY A 40 -2.81 -10.97 -1.27
N ASP A 41 -3.52 -12.08 -1.13
CA ASP A 41 -4.38 -12.62 -2.18
C ASP A 41 -5.43 -11.60 -2.64
N ASP A 42 -5.69 -11.56 -3.94
CA ASP A 42 -6.73 -10.71 -4.55
C ASP A 42 -6.61 -9.20 -4.30
N VAL A 43 -5.43 -8.72 -3.90
CA VAL A 43 -5.15 -7.27 -3.86
C VAL A 43 -5.20 -6.69 -5.26
N SER A 44 -5.78 -5.50 -5.40
CA SER A 44 -5.77 -4.77 -6.68
C SER A 44 -5.13 -3.39 -6.54
N VAL A 45 -4.26 -3.06 -7.49
CA VAL A 45 -3.53 -1.78 -7.55
C VAL A 45 -3.83 -1.11 -8.89
N TRP A 46 -4.43 0.06 -8.83
CA TRP A 46 -5.02 0.73 -9.98
C TRP A 46 -4.12 1.80 -10.60
N PRO A 47 -4.49 2.38 -11.76
CA PRO A 47 -3.59 3.21 -12.55
C PRO A 47 -2.88 4.32 -11.78
N GLY A 48 -1.59 4.47 -12.02
CA GLY A 48 -0.76 5.56 -11.49
C GLY A 48 -0.48 5.50 -9.99
N SER A 49 -0.93 4.45 -9.28
CA SER A 49 -0.61 4.27 -7.87
C SER A 49 0.83 3.83 -7.67
N VAL A 50 1.44 4.30 -6.58
CA VAL A 50 2.82 3.97 -6.20
C VAL A 50 2.85 3.36 -4.82
N ILE A 51 3.40 2.15 -4.71
CA ILE A 51 3.64 1.44 -3.45
C ILE A 51 5.15 1.24 -3.32
N ARG A 52 5.78 2.00 -2.43
CA ARG A 52 7.24 2.02 -2.33
C ARG A 52 7.73 1.68 -0.92
N GLY A 53 8.22 0.45 -0.77
CA GLY A 53 8.86 -0.06 0.45
C GLY A 53 10.38 -0.06 0.30
N ASP A 54 10.99 1.12 0.32
CA ASP A 54 12.43 1.31 0.13
C ASP A 54 13.20 1.37 1.45
N VAL A 55 12.78 2.22 2.37
CA VAL A 55 13.46 2.46 3.66
C VAL A 55 12.80 1.76 4.84
N ASN A 56 11.66 1.13 4.61
CA ASN A 56 10.94 0.25 5.54
C ASN A 56 9.96 -0.61 4.71
N HIS A 57 9.20 -1.46 5.36
CA HIS A 57 8.34 -2.41 4.67
C HIS A 57 6.86 -1.97 4.58
N ILE A 58 6.19 -2.48 3.55
CA ILE A 58 4.73 -2.34 3.35
C ILE A 58 4.11 -3.73 3.32
N ARG A 59 3.02 -3.92 4.06
CA ARG A 59 2.24 -5.15 4.07
C ARG A 59 0.78 -4.83 3.81
N ILE A 60 0.18 -5.45 2.79
CA ILE A 60 -1.22 -5.23 2.39
C ILE A 60 -1.95 -6.56 2.44
N GLY A 61 -3.00 -6.62 3.24
CA GLY A 61 -3.82 -7.81 3.43
C GLY A 61 -4.70 -8.15 2.22
N ALA A 62 -5.24 -9.37 2.24
CA ALA A 62 -6.03 -9.92 1.15
C ALA A 62 -7.29 -9.09 0.84
N GLY A 63 -7.69 -9.05 -0.42
CA GLY A 63 -8.91 -8.37 -0.89
C GLY A 63 -8.90 -6.84 -0.82
N THR A 64 -7.77 -6.24 -0.43
CA THR A 64 -7.62 -4.79 -0.35
C THR A 64 -7.43 -4.18 -1.74
N ASN A 65 -8.04 -3.02 -1.98
CA ASN A 65 -7.86 -2.29 -3.23
C ASN A 65 -7.17 -0.93 -3.00
N VAL A 66 -6.21 -0.62 -3.86
CA VAL A 66 -5.50 0.67 -3.89
C VAL A 66 -5.90 1.37 -5.18
N GLN A 67 -6.78 2.35 -5.05
CA GLN A 67 -7.35 3.03 -6.21
C GLN A 67 -6.37 4.05 -6.81
N ASP A 68 -6.74 4.56 -7.97
CA ASP A 68 -5.94 5.35 -8.88
C ASP A 68 -5.19 6.51 -8.21
N LEU A 69 -3.93 6.70 -8.59
CA LEU A 69 -3.09 7.84 -8.19
C LEU A 69 -2.82 7.92 -6.68
N SER A 70 -2.95 6.84 -5.95
CA SER A 70 -2.63 6.78 -4.52
C SER A 70 -1.14 6.54 -4.31
N VAL A 71 -0.60 7.07 -3.20
CA VAL A 71 0.82 6.93 -2.84
C VAL A 71 0.93 6.31 -1.45
N LEU A 72 1.61 5.18 -1.37
CA LEU A 72 1.86 4.40 -0.17
C LEU A 72 3.36 4.37 0.11
N HIS A 73 3.76 4.92 1.26
CA HIS A 73 5.16 5.02 1.64
C HIS A 73 5.38 4.80 3.14
N VAL A 74 6.62 4.89 3.56
CA VAL A 74 7.09 4.49 4.90
C VAL A 74 8.15 5.46 5.41
N SER A 75 8.39 5.47 6.74
CA SER A 75 9.48 6.22 7.33
C SER A 75 10.68 5.34 7.64
N HIS A 76 11.87 5.88 7.38
CA HIS A 76 13.14 5.21 7.62
C HIS A 76 13.44 5.04 9.12
N LYS A 77 14.33 4.10 9.42
CA LYS A 77 14.91 3.94 10.75
C LYS A 77 15.85 5.09 11.04
N SER A 78 15.77 5.63 12.26
CA SER A 78 16.61 6.74 12.70
C SER A 78 17.08 6.55 14.15
N SER A 79 17.94 7.43 14.64
CA SER A 79 18.35 7.42 16.05
C SER A 79 17.18 7.74 17.00
N TRP A 80 16.19 8.47 16.52
CA TRP A 80 14.99 8.84 17.27
C TRP A 80 13.89 7.77 17.22
N ASP A 81 13.86 7.01 16.12
CA ASP A 81 12.94 5.92 15.90
C ASP A 81 13.69 4.75 15.24
N PRO A 82 14.30 3.86 16.06
CA PRO A 82 15.14 2.78 15.54
C PRO A 82 14.39 1.76 14.67
N ALA A 83 13.08 1.65 14.82
CA ALA A 83 12.23 0.78 13.98
C ALA A 83 11.80 1.47 12.70
N GLY A 84 11.80 2.80 12.68
CA GLY A 84 11.09 3.58 11.66
C GLY A 84 9.58 3.33 11.72
N VAL A 85 8.86 3.74 10.69
CA VAL A 85 7.42 3.52 10.65
C VAL A 85 7.03 2.78 9.38
N PRO A 86 6.75 1.47 9.45
CA PRO A 86 6.23 0.69 8.33
C PRO A 86 4.77 1.07 8.02
N LEU A 87 4.29 0.63 6.87
CA LEU A 87 2.89 0.74 6.48
C LEU A 87 2.24 -0.64 6.51
N ILE A 88 1.24 -0.81 7.37
CA ILE A 88 0.53 -2.07 7.55
C ILE A 88 -0.95 -1.85 7.24
N ILE A 89 -1.46 -2.58 6.28
CA ILE A 89 -2.86 -2.49 5.83
C ILE A 89 -3.48 -3.88 5.95
N GLY A 90 -4.61 -3.94 6.61
CA GLY A 90 -5.37 -5.17 6.82
C GLY A 90 -6.07 -5.70 5.57
N ASN A 91 -6.99 -6.62 5.80
CA ASN A 91 -7.77 -7.27 4.75
C ASN A 91 -9.00 -6.45 4.37
N ASN A 92 -9.43 -6.55 3.12
CA ASN A 92 -10.67 -5.94 2.61
C ASN A 92 -10.76 -4.43 2.86
N VAL A 93 -9.64 -3.73 2.84
CA VAL A 93 -9.57 -2.27 2.97
C VAL A 93 -9.79 -1.62 1.61
N THR A 94 -10.62 -0.59 1.58
CA THR A 94 -10.79 0.25 0.39
C THR A 94 -9.99 1.54 0.54
N ILE A 95 -8.97 1.71 -0.29
CA ILE A 95 -8.17 2.93 -0.36
C ILE A 95 -8.62 3.71 -1.59
N GLY A 96 -9.30 4.83 -1.36
CA GLY A 96 -9.88 5.67 -2.42
C GLY A 96 -8.83 6.32 -3.32
N HIS A 97 -9.30 6.99 -4.37
CA HIS A 97 -8.43 7.66 -5.34
C HIS A 97 -7.62 8.80 -4.69
N LYS A 98 -6.38 8.99 -5.13
CA LYS A 98 -5.48 10.06 -4.65
C LYS A 98 -5.29 10.09 -3.12
N VAL A 99 -5.33 8.94 -2.48
CA VAL A 99 -5.04 8.81 -1.05
C VAL A 99 -3.53 8.74 -0.85
N ILE A 100 -3.06 9.40 0.23
CA ILE A 100 -1.67 9.28 0.69
C ILE A 100 -1.68 8.53 2.02
N LEU A 101 -0.98 7.40 2.07
CA LEU A 101 -0.72 6.66 3.30
C LEU A 101 0.78 6.66 3.56
N HIS A 102 1.17 7.14 4.72
CA HIS A 102 2.57 7.20 5.10
C HIS A 102 2.76 6.67 6.52
N GLY A 103 3.44 5.51 6.65
CA GLY A 103 3.83 4.95 7.92
C GLY A 103 2.68 4.78 8.94
N CYS A 104 1.55 4.22 8.54
CA CYS A 104 0.37 4.07 9.39
C CYS A 104 -0.10 2.61 9.45
N ILE A 105 -1.09 2.36 10.29
CA ILE A 105 -1.77 1.07 10.40
C ILE A 105 -3.25 1.28 10.06
N LEU A 106 -3.72 0.55 9.06
CA LEU A 106 -5.15 0.41 8.76
C LEU A 106 -5.56 -1.01 9.11
N GLU A 107 -6.46 -1.17 10.06
CA GLU A 107 -7.02 -2.48 10.35
C GLU A 107 -8.03 -2.92 9.29
N ASP A 108 -8.58 -4.14 9.42
CA ASP A 108 -9.44 -4.74 8.40
C ASP A 108 -10.72 -3.92 8.12
N GLU A 109 -11.20 -4.02 6.88
CA GLU A 109 -12.51 -3.52 6.46
C GLU A 109 -12.71 -2.01 6.67
N CYS A 110 -11.63 -1.23 6.60
CA CYS A 110 -11.69 0.23 6.60
C CYS A 110 -11.98 0.77 5.20
N LEU A 111 -12.56 1.97 5.14
CA LEU A 111 -12.68 2.76 3.92
C LEU A 111 -11.98 4.10 4.11
N ILE A 112 -10.98 4.37 3.27
CA ILE A 112 -10.29 5.65 3.25
C ILE A 112 -10.80 6.46 2.07
N GLY A 113 -11.51 7.53 2.37
CA GLY A 113 -12.13 8.39 1.36
C GLY A 113 -11.11 9.07 0.46
N MET A 114 -11.49 9.27 -0.80
CA MET A 114 -10.61 9.84 -1.83
C MET A 114 -9.97 11.18 -1.39
N GLY A 115 -8.71 11.36 -1.76
CA GLY A 115 -7.96 12.58 -1.45
C GLY A 115 -7.56 12.74 0.01
N SER A 116 -7.77 11.73 0.86
CA SER A 116 -7.35 11.77 2.27
C SER A 116 -5.85 11.53 2.42
N THR A 117 -5.28 12.05 3.49
CA THR A 117 -3.91 11.79 3.90
C THR A 117 -3.88 11.21 5.31
N VAL A 118 -3.23 10.05 5.48
CA VAL A 118 -3.03 9.40 6.78
C VAL A 118 -1.53 9.30 7.04
N MET A 119 -1.10 9.96 8.13
CA MET A 119 0.31 10.19 8.44
C MET A 119 0.88 9.12 9.38
N ASP A 120 2.19 9.24 9.65
CA ASP A 120 2.96 8.32 10.48
C ASP A 120 2.31 8.06 11.85
N LYS A 121 2.32 6.78 12.24
CA LYS A 121 1.85 6.27 13.55
C LYS A 121 0.35 6.40 13.81
N VAL A 122 -0.43 6.87 12.83
CA VAL A 122 -1.89 6.81 12.91
C VAL A 122 -2.33 5.36 12.86
N VAL A 123 -3.28 5.01 13.70
CA VAL A 123 -3.97 3.70 13.68
C VAL A 123 -5.44 3.94 13.36
N VAL A 124 -5.89 3.43 12.23
CA VAL A 124 -7.30 3.41 11.84
C VAL A 124 -7.84 2.02 12.20
N GLN A 125 -8.71 1.97 13.18
CA GLN A 125 -9.30 0.72 13.66
C GLN A 125 -10.26 0.12 12.62
N LYS A 126 -10.54 -1.18 12.75
CA LYS A 126 -11.43 -1.90 11.83
C LYS A 126 -12.81 -1.26 11.72
N HIS A 127 -13.40 -1.38 10.55
CA HIS A 127 -14.73 -0.85 10.21
C HIS A 127 -14.86 0.68 10.25
N VAL A 128 -13.74 1.41 10.30
CA VAL A 128 -13.74 2.88 10.27
C VAL A 128 -13.84 3.38 8.83
N LEU A 129 -14.63 4.42 8.63
CA LEU A 129 -14.69 5.20 7.41
C LEU A 129 -14.03 6.56 7.67
N ILE A 130 -12.97 6.86 6.92
CA ILE A 130 -12.37 8.18 6.83
C ILE A 130 -13.04 8.94 5.69
N ALA A 131 -13.61 10.10 5.98
CA ALA A 131 -14.28 10.90 4.96
C ALA A 131 -13.30 11.42 3.89
N ALA A 132 -13.80 11.66 2.68
CA ALA A 132 -12.98 12.20 1.59
C ALA A 132 -12.32 13.53 1.98
N GLY A 133 -11.06 13.72 1.58
CA GLY A 133 -10.30 14.95 1.84
C GLY A 133 -9.87 15.15 3.31
N SER A 134 -9.92 14.11 4.14
CA SER A 134 -9.47 14.18 5.55
C SER A 134 -7.94 14.22 5.66
N LEU A 135 -7.48 14.85 6.74
CA LEU A 135 -6.09 14.87 7.17
C LEU A 135 -6.02 14.45 8.62
#